data_7b1a7934c6d9caf6c0d1d739ff626916
#
_entry.id   7b1a7934c6d9caf6c0d1d739ff626916
#
_cell.length_a   1.000
_cell.length_b   1.000
_cell.length_c   1.000
_cell.angle_alpha   90.00
_cell.angle_beta   90.00
_cell.angle_gamma   90.00
#
_symmetry.space_group_name_H-M   'P 1'
#
loop_
_entity.id
_entity.type
_entity.pdbx_description
1 polymer ?
#
loop_
_entity_poly.entity_id
_entity_poly.type
_entity_poly.pdbx_seq_one_letter_code
_entity_poly.pdbx_strand_id
1 'polypeptide(L)'
;MKQRYAMGYLCFFLIIPLMAGDDNMARKANYQLAGRFAPYKIKKLLYSTSINPKWIEGTENFWYEWETSEGKTFYVVDPIRGKKEQIFDNDKIAAELTRISLDPWDAQHLPIEKIKFIDKNTLQFDVKSSQDDKGEEVIEEEIDEQKWDLDKKEKEKEKEKIYKKKVFHFEYKINTQKLRELKDWEAPDKHPKWANVSPDGETIVFARNHNLYMINASDYKKILDAGRGKDGKKAVDAIEKVTVNERQLTRDGEEYYSYAVFDRGDTDDKRKRDKGKRKRTRIYWAKDSKKFASIRSDQRKSKDLWVVHSVKNKRPKLETYKYDMAGDKNVTQYEIDIHDLATQSILNLDIKKFKDQRIGVYSGRQFRYPDSDKPQQTVWLAEDSKKFYFYRQSRDMHKVDVCVADTETGDVKVLFEEKLNTYVELQRLELLKSGDMLWWSERDGWGHIYHYGKNGKLKQQITSGPFSVRRIMGIDESKQTIYFMANGREENEDPYLQHLYSVFIDGTRMKLLNEGNFDHRTSMGESNRFFVNNYSLVNTLPKSALYNTSGKKMADLQEADLSQLMAAGFQYPEPFQVKSADGVTDIYGVMTKPFDFDPQKKYPIVAYVYPGPQTEAV
;
A
#
# COMPACT_ATOMS: atom_id res chain seq x y z
N MET A 1 47.87 -37.12 13.02
CA MET A 1 46.48 -37.63 12.98
C MET A 1 45.53 -36.44 12.89
N LYS A 2 45.01 -36.16 11.72
CA LYS A 2 44.05 -35.06 11.49
C LYS A 2 42.69 -35.73 11.29
N GLN A 3 41.76 -35.59 12.23
CA GLN A 3 40.37 -35.95 12.04
C GLN A 3 39.61 -34.71 11.52
N ARG A 4 39.08 -34.84 10.31
CA ARG A 4 38.13 -33.90 9.69
C ARG A 4 36.74 -34.31 10.17
N TYR A 5 36.04 -33.40 10.84
CA TYR A 5 34.60 -33.51 11.07
C TYR A 5 33.88 -32.86 9.89
N ALA A 6 33.26 -33.70 9.06
CA ALA A 6 32.27 -33.28 8.10
C ALA A 6 30.92 -33.21 8.81
N MET A 7 30.37 -32.01 8.94
CA MET A 7 29.04 -31.80 9.49
C MET A 7 28.05 -31.81 8.31
N GLY A 8 27.47 -32.99 8.08
CA GLY A 8 26.38 -33.17 7.13
C GLY A 8 25.06 -32.72 7.79
N TYR A 9 24.39 -31.74 7.22
CA TYR A 9 23.01 -31.42 7.57
C TYR A 9 22.09 -32.53 7.03
N LEU A 10 21.68 -33.43 7.94
CA LEU A 10 20.66 -34.44 7.69
C LEU A 10 19.31 -33.79 7.99
N CYS A 11 18.54 -33.46 6.94
CA CYS A 11 17.12 -33.16 7.11
C CYS A 11 16.40 -34.43 7.56
N PHE A 12 16.13 -34.54 8.86
CA PHE A 12 15.24 -35.57 9.39
C PHE A 12 13.80 -35.21 9.01
N PHE A 13 13.30 -35.84 7.94
CA PHE A 13 11.86 -36.05 7.81
C PHE A 13 11.44 -37.07 8.87
N LEU A 14 10.83 -36.61 9.94
CA LEU A 14 10.16 -37.48 10.89
C LEU A 14 8.92 -38.06 10.20
N ILE A 15 9.08 -39.21 9.55
CA ILE A 15 7.96 -40.05 9.18
C ILE A 15 7.47 -40.72 10.45
N ILE A 16 6.46 -40.13 11.09
CA ILE A 16 5.70 -40.81 12.14
C ILE A 16 4.90 -41.90 11.42
N PRO A 17 5.12 -43.22 11.69
CA PRO A 17 4.26 -44.21 11.12
C PRO A 17 2.86 -44.03 11.73
N LEU A 18 1.92 -43.54 10.93
CA LEU A 18 0.52 -43.65 11.26
C LEU A 18 0.22 -45.15 11.38
N MET A 19 -0.11 -45.61 12.59
CA MET A 19 -0.76 -46.91 12.78
C MET A 19 -2.04 -46.86 11.97
N ALA A 20 -2.04 -47.55 10.83
CA ALA A 20 -3.23 -47.77 10.03
C ALA A 20 -4.14 -48.73 10.79
N GLY A 21 -5.15 -48.16 11.44
CA GLY A 21 -6.36 -48.92 11.73
C GLY A 21 -7.07 -49.21 10.42
N ASP A 22 -7.37 -50.48 10.18
CA ASP A 22 -8.10 -50.97 9.02
C ASP A 22 -9.45 -50.27 8.91
N ASP A 23 -9.54 -49.24 8.07
CA ASP A 23 -10.76 -48.80 7.41
C ASP A 23 -10.38 -48.33 6.00
N ASN A 24 -10.35 -49.33 5.13
CA ASN A 24 -9.94 -49.22 3.73
C ASN A 24 -11.06 -48.60 2.87
N MET A 25 -11.57 -47.44 3.27
CA MET A 25 -12.25 -46.54 2.34
C MET A 25 -11.34 -45.33 2.10
N ALA A 26 -10.60 -45.39 0.99
CA ALA A 26 -9.95 -44.20 0.44
C ALA A 26 -11.01 -43.10 0.32
N ARG A 27 -11.08 -42.21 1.31
CA ARG A 27 -12.01 -41.08 1.31
C ARG A 27 -11.63 -40.20 0.13
N LYS A 28 -12.39 -40.28 -0.95
CA LYS A 28 -12.22 -39.38 -2.11
C LYS A 28 -12.37 -37.96 -1.62
N ALA A 29 -11.38 -37.11 -1.94
CA ALA A 29 -11.46 -35.68 -1.65
C ALA A 29 -12.76 -35.11 -2.24
N ASN A 30 -13.54 -34.42 -1.43
CA ASN A 30 -14.78 -33.81 -1.87
C ASN A 30 -14.51 -32.40 -2.43
N TYR A 31 -13.98 -32.34 -3.64
CA TYR A 31 -13.69 -31.08 -4.34
C TYR A 31 -14.95 -30.22 -4.59
N GLN A 32 -16.11 -30.86 -4.72
CA GLN A 32 -17.36 -30.13 -4.91
C GLN A 32 -17.75 -29.35 -3.65
N LEU A 33 -17.63 -29.98 -2.48
CA LEU A 33 -17.86 -29.33 -1.20
C LEU A 33 -16.78 -28.27 -0.92
N ALA A 34 -15.51 -28.57 -1.13
CA ALA A 34 -14.41 -27.62 -1.00
C ALA A 34 -14.58 -26.41 -1.94
N GLY A 35 -15.09 -26.63 -3.15
CA GLY A 35 -15.39 -25.57 -4.11
C GLY A 35 -16.58 -24.67 -3.74
N ARG A 36 -17.34 -24.98 -2.69
CA ARG A 36 -18.50 -24.20 -2.24
C ARG A 36 -18.10 -22.79 -1.80
N PHE A 37 -16.95 -22.66 -1.12
CA PHE A 37 -16.39 -21.40 -0.65
C PHE A 37 -15.09 -21.01 -1.40
N ALA A 38 -15.00 -21.37 -2.67
CA ALA A 38 -13.92 -20.84 -3.50
C ALA A 38 -13.98 -19.29 -3.57
N PRO A 39 -12.84 -18.58 -3.62
CA PRO A 39 -12.79 -17.11 -3.53
C PRO A 39 -13.76 -16.38 -4.48
N TYR A 40 -13.93 -16.90 -5.70
CA TYR A 40 -14.84 -16.31 -6.70
C TYR A 40 -16.33 -16.48 -6.35
N LYS A 41 -16.68 -17.48 -5.53
CA LYS A 41 -18.04 -17.70 -5.01
C LYS A 41 -18.30 -16.85 -3.77
N ILE A 42 -17.33 -16.81 -2.85
CA ILE A 42 -17.42 -15.96 -1.65
C ILE A 42 -17.63 -14.49 -2.02
N LYS A 43 -16.90 -13.99 -3.03
CA LYS A 43 -17.08 -12.62 -3.53
C LYS A 43 -18.50 -12.25 -3.94
N LYS A 44 -19.35 -13.22 -4.23
CA LYS A 44 -20.76 -13.01 -4.59
C LYS A 44 -21.71 -13.05 -3.37
N LEU A 45 -21.20 -13.48 -2.23
CA LEU A 45 -21.96 -13.69 -0.99
C LEU A 45 -21.49 -12.76 0.14
N LEU A 46 -20.36 -12.07 -0.08
CA LEU A 46 -19.73 -11.19 0.89
C LEU A 46 -19.76 -9.76 0.35
N TYR A 47 -20.37 -8.90 1.10
CA TYR A 47 -20.48 -7.48 0.82
C TYR A 47 -19.46 -6.66 1.59
N SER A 48 -19.73 -5.36 1.81
CA SER A 48 -18.83 -4.50 2.58
C SER A 48 -18.71 -4.96 4.03
N THR A 49 -17.49 -5.15 4.52
CA THR A 49 -17.18 -5.54 5.91
C THR A 49 -16.43 -4.47 6.69
N SER A 50 -15.97 -3.42 6.01
CA SER A 50 -15.25 -2.31 6.62
C SER A 50 -15.45 -1.03 5.81
N ILE A 51 -15.40 0.11 6.47
CA ILE A 51 -15.42 1.42 5.82
C ILE A 51 -13.99 1.83 5.50
N ASN A 52 -13.77 2.19 4.23
CA ASN A 52 -12.58 2.93 3.80
C ASN A 52 -12.99 4.40 3.58
N PRO A 53 -12.82 5.28 4.58
CA PRO A 53 -13.30 6.65 4.49
C PRO A 53 -12.46 7.42 3.46
N LYS A 54 -13.15 8.07 2.53
CA LYS A 54 -12.54 8.99 1.58
C LYS A 54 -12.77 10.41 2.08
N TRP A 55 -11.75 10.95 2.74
CA TRP A 55 -11.78 12.29 3.30
C TRP A 55 -11.84 13.34 2.19
N ILE A 56 -12.69 14.36 2.38
CA ILE A 56 -12.90 15.44 1.39
C ILE A 56 -11.91 16.56 1.69
N GLU A 57 -11.06 16.90 0.72
CA GLU A 57 -9.97 17.89 0.85
C GLU A 57 -10.51 19.23 1.36
N GLY A 58 -9.83 19.83 2.34
CA GLY A 58 -10.19 21.12 2.95
C GLY A 58 -11.39 21.07 3.91
N THR A 59 -11.85 19.87 4.28
CA THR A 59 -12.98 19.69 5.22
C THR A 59 -12.67 18.62 6.25
N GLU A 60 -13.55 18.50 7.27
CA GLU A 60 -13.54 17.33 8.18
C GLU A 60 -14.44 16.20 7.66
N ASN A 61 -15.16 16.41 6.57
CA ASN A 61 -16.11 15.44 6.06
C ASN A 61 -15.40 14.32 5.31
N PHE A 62 -16.03 13.17 5.30
CA PHE A 62 -15.63 12.05 4.45
C PHE A 62 -16.85 11.39 3.83
N TRP A 63 -16.63 10.63 2.78
CA TRP A 63 -17.64 9.78 2.16
C TRP A 63 -17.15 8.35 2.03
N TYR A 64 -18.08 7.42 1.84
CA TYR A 64 -17.78 6.02 1.57
C TYR A 64 -18.95 5.34 0.84
N GLU A 65 -18.66 4.24 0.16
CA GLU A 65 -19.65 3.33 -0.38
C GLU A 65 -19.86 2.16 0.57
N TRP A 66 -21.10 1.66 0.65
CA TRP A 66 -21.45 0.50 1.42
C TRP A 66 -22.38 -0.39 0.64
N GLU A 67 -22.03 -1.68 0.48
CA GLU A 67 -22.79 -2.67 -0.25
C GLU A 67 -23.34 -3.71 0.71
N THR A 68 -24.60 -4.08 0.51
CA THR A 68 -25.33 -5.14 1.22
C THR A 68 -26.04 -6.04 0.20
N SER A 69 -26.77 -7.05 0.67
CA SER A 69 -27.66 -7.85 -0.19
C SER A 69 -28.76 -7.04 -0.88
N GLU A 70 -29.05 -5.84 -0.37
CA GLU A 70 -30.05 -4.91 -0.93
C GLU A 70 -29.46 -3.92 -1.95
N GLY A 71 -28.14 -4.01 -2.20
CA GLY A 71 -27.45 -3.16 -3.16
C GLY A 71 -26.44 -2.20 -2.53
N LYS A 72 -25.99 -1.24 -3.35
CA LYS A 72 -24.95 -0.29 -3.00
C LYS A 72 -25.54 1.08 -2.64
N THR A 73 -25.07 1.64 -1.54
CA THR A 73 -25.46 2.97 -1.05
C THR A 73 -24.21 3.82 -0.79
N PHE A 74 -24.29 5.10 -1.06
CA PHE A 74 -23.20 6.07 -0.86
C PHE A 74 -23.57 7.01 0.27
N TYR A 75 -22.63 7.19 1.22
CA TYR A 75 -22.83 8.02 2.41
C TYR A 75 -21.82 9.14 2.49
N VAL A 76 -22.26 10.31 2.94
CA VAL A 76 -21.41 11.40 3.40
C VAL A 76 -21.59 11.58 4.91
N VAL A 77 -20.49 11.84 5.61
CA VAL A 77 -20.47 12.01 7.05
C VAL A 77 -19.88 13.35 7.40
N ASP A 78 -20.59 14.09 8.28
CA ASP A 78 -20.09 15.28 8.97
C ASP A 78 -19.64 14.87 10.38
N PRO A 79 -18.34 14.71 10.64
CA PRO A 79 -17.85 14.29 11.94
C PRO A 79 -18.09 15.29 13.06
N ILE A 80 -18.15 16.59 12.74
CA ILE A 80 -18.36 17.64 13.74
C ILE A 80 -19.74 17.49 14.37
N ARG A 81 -20.75 17.17 13.54
CA ARG A 81 -22.13 16.98 13.97
C ARG A 81 -22.45 15.52 14.33
N GLY A 82 -21.56 14.58 13.98
CA GLY A 82 -21.84 13.15 14.09
C GLY A 82 -22.98 12.68 13.17
N LYS A 83 -23.16 13.36 12.03
CA LYS A 83 -24.29 13.14 11.11
C LYS A 83 -23.85 12.31 9.90
N LYS A 84 -24.55 11.20 9.64
CA LYS A 84 -24.41 10.36 8.44
C LYS A 84 -25.65 10.55 7.57
N GLU A 85 -25.46 10.82 6.28
CA GLU A 85 -26.54 10.98 5.31
C GLU A 85 -26.23 10.21 4.03
N GLN A 86 -27.27 9.71 3.37
CA GLN A 86 -27.12 9.18 2.02
C GLN A 86 -26.85 10.33 1.05
N ILE A 87 -25.89 10.13 0.13
CA ILE A 87 -25.56 11.12 -0.89
C ILE A 87 -26.70 11.23 -1.90
N PHE A 88 -27.27 10.09 -2.30
CA PHE A 88 -28.30 10.00 -3.32
C PHE A 88 -29.61 9.45 -2.71
N ASP A 89 -30.72 9.96 -3.21
CA ASP A 89 -31.99 9.27 -3.21
C ASP A 89 -31.92 8.25 -4.37
N ASN A 90 -31.73 6.97 -4.05
CA ASN A 90 -31.41 5.96 -5.05
C ASN A 90 -32.50 5.79 -6.10
N ASP A 91 -33.79 5.90 -5.73
CA ASP A 91 -34.90 5.79 -6.71
C ASP A 91 -34.91 6.98 -7.67
N LYS A 92 -34.73 8.20 -7.16
CA LYS A 92 -34.69 9.40 -8.00
C LYS A 92 -33.48 9.41 -8.91
N ILE A 93 -32.29 9.07 -8.40
CA ILE A 93 -31.08 9.08 -9.22
C ILE A 93 -31.15 7.99 -10.30
N ALA A 94 -31.66 6.80 -9.99
CA ALA A 94 -31.86 5.73 -10.97
C ALA A 94 -32.80 6.18 -12.10
N ALA A 95 -33.93 6.82 -11.77
CA ALA A 95 -34.87 7.35 -12.77
C ALA A 95 -34.22 8.43 -13.65
N GLU A 96 -33.48 9.39 -13.08
CA GLU A 96 -32.78 10.44 -13.84
C GLU A 96 -31.67 9.86 -14.71
N LEU A 97 -30.86 8.94 -14.21
CA LEU A 97 -29.83 8.26 -15.00
C LEU A 97 -30.45 7.46 -16.15
N THR A 98 -31.54 6.72 -15.90
CA THR A 98 -32.26 5.99 -16.96
C THR A 98 -32.77 6.94 -18.05
N ARG A 99 -33.35 8.08 -17.66
CA ARG A 99 -33.85 9.09 -18.59
C ARG A 99 -32.75 9.69 -19.47
N ILE A 100 -31.55 9.92 -18.92
CA ILE A 100 -30.43 10.56 -19.62
C ILE A 100 -29.64 9.56 -20.45
N SER A 101 -29.27 8.42 -19.86
CA SER A 101 -28.42 7.42 -20.52
C SER A 101 -29.19 6.48 -21.44
N LEU A 102 -30.52 6.41 -21.32
CA LEU A 102 -31.39 5.45 -22.01
C LEU A 102 -31.03 3.98 -21.69
N ASP A 103 -30.47 3.74 -20.53
CA ASP A 103 -30.22 2.41 -19.96
C ASP A 103 -31.18 2.17 -18.77
N PRO A 104 -31.70 0.94 -18.58
CA PRO A 104 -32.61 0.63 -17.48
C PRO A 104 -31.85 0.44 -16.17
N TRP A 105 -31.72 1.49 -15.37
CA TRP A 105 -31.07 1.45 -14.06
C TRP A 105 -32.09 1.31 -12.94
N ASP A 106 -31.74 0.53 -11.92
CA ASP A 106 -32.53 0.37 -10.71
C ASP A 106 -31.81 0.94 -9.47
N ALA A 107 -32.56 1.14 -8.39
CA ALA A 107 -32.07 1.74 -7.16
C ALA A 107 -31.04 0.88 -6.40
N GLN A 108 -31.02 -0.44 -6.62
CA GLN A 108 -30.11 -1.37 -5.95
C GLN A 108 -28.76 -1.45 -6.66
N HIS A 109 -28.77 -1.28 -7.99
CA HIS A 109 -27.59 -1.46 -8.84
C HIS A 109 -27.22 -0.16 -9.58
N LEU A 110 -27.06 0.93 -8.83
CA LEU A 110 -26.63 2.21 -9.37
C LEU A 110 -25.26 2.08 -10.05
N PRO A 111 -25.12 2.47 -11.33
CA PRO A 111 -23.90 2.31 -12.12
C PRO A 111 -22.87 3.42 -11.85
N ILE A 112 -22.85 3.95 -10.64
CA ILE A 112 -22.03 5.11 -10.25
C ILE A 112 -20.60 4.65 -9.99
N GLU A 113 -19.67 5.25 -10.74
CA GLU A 113 -18.22 5.00 -10.64
C GLU A 113 -17.46 6.32 -10.46
N LYS A 114 -16.23 6.26 -9.94
CA LYS A 114 -15.27 7.38 -9.87
C LYS A 114 -15.84 8.66 -9.24
N ILE A 115 -16.52 8.51 -8.10
CA ILE A 115 -17.01 9.68 -7.37
C ILE A 115 -15.83 10.56 -6.95
N LYS A 116 -15.93 11.85 -7.24
CA LYS A 116 -14.98 12.89 -6.84
C LYS A 116 -15.74 14.08 -6.28
N PHE A 117 -15.44 14.44 -5.04
CA PHE A 117 -15.96 15.66 -4.44
C PHE A 117 -15.18 16.88 -4.93
N ILE A 118 -15.94 17.89 -5.41
CA ILE A 118 -15.39 19.19 -5.81
C ILE A 118 -15.41 20.14 -4.62
N ASP A 119 -16.45 20.05 -3.81
CA ASP A 119 -16.61 20.70 -2.51
C ASP A 119 -17.51 19.85 -1.61
N LYS A 120 -17.81 20.32 -0.39
CA LYS A 120 -18.65 19.58 0.58
C LYS A 120 -20.07 19.24 0.12
N ASN A 121 -20.59 19.90 -0.93
CA ASN A 121 -21.96 19.73 -1.43
C ASN A 121 -22.03 19.29 -2.90
N THR A 122 -20.93 19.38 -3.63
CA THR A 122 -20.88 19.11 -5.08
C THR A 122 -19.93 17.98 -5.34
N LEU A 123 -20.38 16.98 -6.07
CA LEU A 123 -19.56 15.86 -6.53
C LEU A 123 -19.76 15.60 -8.01
N GLN A 124 -18.78 14.99 -8.63
CA GLN A 124 -18.81 14.48 -9.99
C GLN A 124 -18.65 12.97 -9.96
N PHE A 125 -19.22 12.29 -10.94
CA PHE A 125 -19.10 10.84 -11.08
C PHE A 125 -19.34 10.39 -12.51
N ASP A 126 -18.88 9.16 -12.81
CA ASP A 126 -19.07 8.51 -14.10
C ASP A 126 -20.20 7.50 -14.03
N VAL A 127 -20.90 7.32 -15.16
CA VAL A 127 -21.85 6.23 -15.40
C VAL A 127 -21.47 5.52 -16.68
N LYS A 128 -21.16 4.23 -16.58
CA LYS A 128 -20.84 3.39 -17.72
C LYS A 128 -22.11 2.78 -18.29
N SER A 129 -22.46 3.17 -19.51
CA SER A 129 -23.63 2.67 -20.25
C SER A 129 -23.45 1.22 -20.73
N SER A 130 -24.56 0.54 -20.96
CA SER A 130 -24.57 -0.73 -21.70
C SER A 130 -24.35 -0.53 -23.21
N GLN A 131 -24.56 0.70 -23.71
CA GLN A 131 -24.45 1.05 -25.12
C GLN A 131 -22.99 1.14 -25.57
N ASP A 132 -22.74 0.73 -26.81
CA ASP A 132 -21.43 0.85 -27.44
C ASP A 132 -21.16 2.28 -27.91
N ASP A 133 -19.94 2.74 -27.65
CA ASP A 133 -19.41 3.94 -28.29
C ASP A 133 -18.90 3.57 -29.68
N LYS A 134 -19.73 3.78 -30.72
CA LYS A 134 -19.44 3.40 -32.11
C LYS A 134 -18.20 4.10 -32.71
N GLY A 135 -17.65 5.10 -32.03
CA GLY A 135 -16.43 5.80 -32.44
C GLY A 135 -15.12 5.13 -31.92
N GLU A 136 -15.18 4.24 -30.93
CA GLU A 136 -14.01 3.61 -30.34
C GLU A 136 -14.05 2.08 -30.39
N GLU A 137 -13.37 1.50 -31.38
CA GLU A 137 -13.12 0.06 -31.48
C GLU A 137 -12.09 -0.35 -30.40
N VAL A 138 -12.43 -1.33 -29.56
CA VAL A 138 -11.48 -1.93 -28.63
C VAL A 138 -10.69 -2.96 -29.41
N ILE A 139 -9.40 -2.69 -29.62
CA ILE A 139 -8.46 -3.74 -30.02
C ILE A 139 -8.29 -4.59 -28.76
N GLU A 140 -8.69 -5.87 -28.81
CA GLU A 140 -8.34 -6.82 -27.75
C GLU A 140 -6.82 -6.74 -27.52
N GLU A 141 -6.41 -6.09 -26.44
CA GLU A 141 -5.08 -6.32 -25.90
C GLU A 141 -5.04 -7.79 -25.53
N GLU A 142 -4.03 -8.52 -25.99
CA GLU A 142 -3.75 -9.89 -25.61
C GLU A 142 -3.91 -9.98 -24.08
N ILE A 143 -5.06 -10.52 -23.66
CA ILE A 143 -5.36 -10.78 -22.26
C ILE A 143 -4.25 -11.70 -21.80
N ASP A 144 -3.49 -11.19 -20.84
CA ASP A 144 -2.46 -11.85 -20.04
C ASP A 144 -2.35 -13.36 -20.33
N GLU A 145 -1.22 -13.80 -20.90
CA GLU A 145 -0.90 -15.19 -21.30
C GLU A 145 -0.96 -16.22 -20.14
N GLN A 146 -1.65 -15.91 -19.05
CA GLN A 146 -1.79 -16.78 -17.88
C GLN A 146 -3.00 -17.72 -17.91
N LYS A 147 -3.88 -17.64 -18.90
CA LYS A 147 -4.92 -18.66 -19.07
C LYS A 147 -4.41 -19.81 -19.89
N TRP A 148 -4.17 -20.93 -19.21
CA TRP A 148 -4.03 -22.24 -19.84
C TRP A 148 -5.29 -22.55 -20.64
N ASP A 149 -5.19 -22.49 -21.96
CA ASP A 149 -6.23 -23.01 -22.86
C ASP A 149 -5.66 -24.18 -23.64
N LEU A 150 -6.06 -25.38 -23.23
CA LEU A 150 -5.71 -26.63 -23.91
C LEU A 150 -6.50 -26.84 -25.20
N ASP A 151 -7.42 -25.94 -25.56
CA ASP A 151 -8.34 -26.08 -26.71
C ASP A 151 -8.21 -24.96 -27.76
N LYS A 152 -6.98 -24.59 -28.14
CA LYS A 152 -6.74 -23.75 -29.33
C LYS A 152 -6.70 -24.58 -30.64
N LYS A 153 -7.64 -25.47 -30.83
CA LYS A 153 -8.01 -25.95 -32.18
C LYS A 153 -9.50 -25.80 -32.31
N GLU A 154 -9.92 -24.95 -33.21
CA GLU A 154 -11.28 -24.57 -33.57
C GLU A 154 -11.82 -23.31 -32.88
N LYS A 155 -11.45 -22.17 -33.43
CA LYS A 155 -12.34 -21.01 -33.62
C LYS A 155 -11.60 -19.91 -34.40
N GLU A 156 -11.47 -20.07 -35.71
CA GLU A 156 -11.64 -18.94 -36.61
C GLU A 156 -13.12 -18.55 -36.55
N LYS A 157 -13.56 -18.00 -35.44
CA LYS A 157 -14.80 -17.20 -35.40
C LYS A 157 -14.42 -15.80 -35.82
N GLU A 158 -15.19 -15.22 -36.74
CA GLU A 158 -15.18 -13.79 -37.04
C GLU A 158 -14.95 -13.04 -35.72
N LYS A 159 -13.85 -12.28 -35.61
CA LYS A 159 -13.59 -11.45 -34.44
C LYS A 159 -14.71 -10.42 -34.38
N GLU A 160 -15.66 -10.62 -33.53
CA GLU A 160 -16.70 -9.65 -33.25
C GLU A 160 -16.01 -8.37 -32.80
N LYS A 161 -16.27 -7.27 -33.49
CA LYS A 161 -15.71 -5.97 -33.13
C LYS A 161 -16.26 -5.56 -31.78
N ILE A 162 -15.38 -5.50 -30.79
CA ILE A 162 -15.73 -5.06 -29.44
C ILE A 162 -15.57 -3.53 -29.40
N TYR A 163 -16.65 -2.83 -29.13
CA TYR A 163 -16.64 -1.37 -28.96
C TYR A 163 -16.52 -0.99 -27.49
N LYS A 164 -15.87 0.14 -27.23
CA LYS A 164 -15.82 0.72 -25.90
C LYS A 164 -17.23 1.13 -25.49
N LYS A 165 -17.58 0.90 -24.22
CA LYS A 165 -18.87 1.35 -23.70
C LYS A 165 -18.88 2.85 -23.51
N LYS A 166 -20.01 3.49 -23.85
CA LYS A 166 -20.22 4.92 -23.64
C LYS A 166 -20.18 5.24 -22.15
N VAL A 167 -19.48 6.32 -21.77
CA VAL A 167 -19.41 6.81 -20.40
C VAL A 167 -20.05 8.20 -20.35
N PHE A 168 -20.98 8.37 -19.44
CA PHE A 168 -21.59 9.65 -19.13
C PHE A 168 -20.93 10.25 -17.90
N HIS A 169 -20.70 11.56 -17.91
CA HIS A 169 -20.12 12.30 -16.81
C HIS A 169 -21.16 13.22 -16.19
N PHE A 170 -21.28 13.17 -14.87
CA PHE A 170 -22.32 13.90 -14.16
C PHE A 170 -21.73 14.76 -13.04
N GLU A 171 -22.43 15.86 -12.76
CA GLU A 171 -22.30 16.66 -11.54
C GLU A 171 -23.59 16.55 -10.73
N TYR A 172 -23.45 16.35 -9.41
CA TYR A 172 -24.57 16.25 -8.51
C TYR A 172 -24.40 17.17 -7.31
N LYS A 173 -25.44 17.93 -6.97
CA LYS A 173 -25.49 18.81 -5.80
C LYS A 173 -26.33 18.18 -4.70
N ILE A 174 -25.69 17.78 -3.60
CA ILE A 174 -26.32 17.03 -2.51
C ILE A 174 -27.48 17.80 -1.88
N ASN A 175 -27.27 19.08 -1.55
CA ASN A 175 -28.28 19.91 -0.86
C ASN A 175 -29.53 20.19 -1.68
N THR A 176 -29.46 20.18 -2.99
CA THR A 176 -30.59 20.43 -3.90
C THR A 176 -31.06 19.18 -4.64
N GLN A 177 -30.36 18.07 -4.49
CA GLN A 177 -30.58 16.80 -5.20
C GLN A 177 -30.67 16.99 -6.74
N LYS A 178 -29.91 17.94 -7.31
CA LYS A 178 -29.90 18.21 -8.73
C LYS A 178 -28.78 17.50 -9.44
N LEU A 179 -29.12 16.71 -10.45
CA LEU A 179 -28.21 16.04 -11.38
C LEU A 179 -28.06 16.86 -12.65
N ARG A 180 -26.84 17.00 -13.14
CA ARG A 180 -26.52 17.64 -14.41
C ARG A 180 -25.51 16.81 -15.18
N GLU A 181 -25.80 16.48 -16.45
CA GLU A 181 -24.83 15.87 -17.35
C GLU A 181 -23.75 16.90 -17.75
N LEU A 182 -22.49 16.49 -17.71
CA LEU A 182 -21.34 17.29 -18.14
C LEU A 182 -20.98 16.89 -19.58
N LYS A 183 -21.63 17.53 -20.55
CA LYS A 183 -21.43 17.21 -22.00
C LYS A 183 -20.04 17.60 -22.47
N ASP A 184 -19.50 18.69 -21.95
CA ASP A 184 -18.16 19.20 -22.28
C ASP A 184 -17.11 18.75 -21.25
N TRP A 185 -17.29 17.55 -20.68
CA TRP A 185 -16.37 17.03 -19.69
C TRP A 185 -15.01 16.68 -20.30
N GLU A 186 -13.97 17.18 -19.70
CA GLU A 186 -12.59 16.83 -20.03
C GLU A 186 -12.03 15.84 -19.01
N ALA A 187 -11.39 14.79 -19.50
CA ALA A 187 -10.72 13.82 -18.65
C ALA A 187 -9.60 14.50 -17.84
N PRO A 188 -9.48 14.20 -16.54
CA PRO A 188 -8.37 14.71 -15.75
C PRO A 188 -7.03 14.20 -16.27
N ASP A 189 -5.98 14.97 -15.97
CA ASP A 189 -4.63 14.61 -16.37
C ASP A 189 -4.21 13.29 -15.70
N LYS A 190 -3.76 12.32 -16.50
CA LYS A 190 -3.19 11.07 -15.99
C LYS A 190 -1.68 11.19 -15.92
N HIS A 191 -1.15 11.40 -14.73
CA HIS A 191 0.28 11.54 -14.52
C HIS A 191 1.00 10.19 -14.75
N PRO A 192 1.97 10.11 -15.69
CA PRO A 192 2.73 8.89 -15.93
C PRO A 192 3.56 8.50 -14.70
N LYS A 193 3.68 7.20 -14.43
CA LYS A 193 4.45 6.69 -13.27
C LYS A 193 5.92 7.11 -13.25
N TRP A 194 6.48 7.49 -14.39
CA TRP A 194 7.86 7.96 -14.50
C TRP A 194 8.04 9.42 -14.07
N ALA A 195 6.98 10.22 -14.05
CA ALA A 195 7.06 11.65 -13.77
C ALA A 195 7.22 11.91 -12.26
N ASN A 196 8.36 12.48 -11.87
CA ASN A 196 8.58 12.98 -10.51
C ASN A 196 8.40 14.50 -10.54
N VAL A 197 7.19 14.96 -10.23
CA VAL A 197 6.82 16.38 -10.29
C VAL A 197 7.28 17.08 -9.00
N SER A 198 7.91 18.26 -9.15
CA SER A 198 8.28 19.10 -8.00
C SER A 198 7.06 19.61 -7.23
N PRO A 199 7.20 19.98 -5.96
CA PRO A 199 6.10 20.50 -5.14
C PRO A 199 5.36 21.70 -5.75
N ASP A 200 6.09 22.60 -6.43
CA ASP A 200 5.52 23.76 -7.14
C ASP A 200 4.92 23.39 -8.52
N GLY A 201 5.12 22.17 -9.00
CA GLY A 201 4.65 21.71 -10.31
C GLY A 201 5.49 22.13 -11.52
N GLU A 202 6.53 22.94 -11.33
CA GLU A 202 7.27 23.58 -12.43
C GLU A 202 8.34 22.68 -13.06
N THR A 203 8.82 21.68 -12.32
CA THR A 203 9.91 20.80 -12.76
C THR A 203 9.51 19.33 -12.66
N ILE A 204 9.77 18.59 -13.74
CA ILE A 204 9.52 17.15 -13.77
C ILE A 204 10.82 16.42 -14.08
N VAL A 205 11.21 15.50 -13.19
CA VAL A 205 12.44 14.70 -13.32
C VAL A 205 12.09 13.24 -13.62
N PHE A 206 12.86 12.65 -14.53
CA PHE A 206 12.74 11.24 -14.91
C PHE A 206 14.09 10.67 -15.34
N ALA A 207 14.19 9.35 -15.49
CA ALA A 207 15.38 8.71 -16.03
C ALA A 207 15.17 8.27 -17.49
N ARG A 208 16.22 8.34 -18.31
CA ARG A 208 16.33 7.79 -19.64
C ARG A 208 17.78 7.40 -19.92
N ASN A 209 18.01 6.29 -20.61
CA ASN A 209 19.36 5.80 -20.89
C ASN A 209 20.28 5.81 -19.66
N HIS A 210 19.72 5.37 -18.51
CA HIS A 210 20.38 5.31 -17.20
C HIS A 210 20.69 6.66 -16.53
N ASN A 211 20.44 7.79 -17.19
CA ASN A 211 20.70 9.13 -16.69
C ASN A 211 19.43 9.88 -16.33
N LEU A 212 19.58 10.94 -15.52
CA LEU A 212 18.50 11.85 -15.17
C LEU A 212 18.29 12.92 -16.25
N TYR A 213 17.03 13.21 -16.48
CA TYR A 213 16.55 14.28 -17.37
C TYR A 213 15.46 15.07 -16.65
N MET A 214 15.25 16.29 -17.08
CA MET A 214 14.14 17.13 -16.63
C MET A 214 13.45 17.82 -17.78
N ILE A 215 12.17 18.14 -17.56
CA ILE A 215 11.35 19.01 -18.41
C ILE A 215 10.63 20.04 -17.53
N ASN A 216 10.18 21.13 -18.13
CA ASN A 216 9.38 22.14 -17.46
C ASN A 216 7.88 21.78 -17.50
N ALA A 217 7.06 22.54 -16.73
CA ALA A 217 5.61 22.35 -16.66
C ALA A 217 4.90 22.46 -18.02
N SER A 218 5.33 23.39 -18.91
CA SER A 218 4.68 23.60 -20.20
C SER A 218 4.90 22.42 -21.16
N ASP A 219 6.09 21.85 -21.17
CA ASP A 219 6.40 20.65 -21.94
C ASP A 219 5.74 19.42 -21.35
N TYR A 220 5.65 19.35 -20.03
CA TYR A 220 4.91 18.29 -19.36
C TYR A 220 3.41 18.33 -19.69
N LYS A 221 2.82 19.52 -19.76
CA LYS A 221 1.42 19.70 -20.16
C LYS A 221 1.15 19.12 -21.55
N LYS A 222 2.02 19.33 -22.54
CA LYS A 222 1.91 18.73 -23.88
C LYS A 222 1.86 17.20 -23.82
N ILE A 223 2.66 16.61 -22.91
CA ILE A 223 2.68 15.16 -22.69
C ILE A 223 1.36 14.68 -22.09
N LEU A 224 0.82 15.38 -21.08
CA LEU A 224 -0.44 15.04 -20.44
C LEU A 224 -1.60 15.17 -21.45
N ASP A 225 -1.65 16.24 -22.23
CA ASP A 225 -2.67 16.46 -23.26
C ASP A 225 -2.66 15.36 -24.32
N ALA A 226 -1.49 14.88 -24.73
CA ALA A 226 -1.39 13.77 -25.68
C ALA A 226 -1.97 12.45 -25.14
N GLY A 227 -1.89 12.23 -23.82
CA GLY A 227 -2.45 11.05 -23.14
C GLY A 227 -3.91 11.19 -22.72
N ARG A 228 -4.44 12.42 -22.72
CA ARG A 228 -5.77 12.73 -22.18
C ARG A 228 -6.86 11.94 -22.90
N GLY A 229 -7.80 11.40 -22.16
CA GLY A 229 -8.91 10.62 -22.71
C GLY A 229 -8.53 9.25 -23.26
N LYS A 230 -7.23 8.87 -23.23
CA LYS A 230 -6.76 7.57 -23.70
C LYS A 230 -6.47 6.65 -22.51
N ASP A 231 -6.60 5.34 -22.75
CA ASP A 231 -6.36 4.31 -21.74
C ASP A 231 -5.28 3.31 -22.17
N GLY A 232 -4.71 2.61 -21.19
CA GLY A 232 -3.78 1.49 -21.39
C GLY A 232 -2.62 1.82 -22.31
N LYS A 233 -2.36 0.94 -23.26
CA LYS A 233 -1.26 1.07 -24.23
C LYS A 233 -1.40 2.30 -25.15
N LYS A 234 -2.64 2.65 -25.54
CA LYS A 234 -2.89 3.83 -26.40
C LYS A 234 -2.41 5.13 -25.73
N ALA A 235 -2.64 5.28 -24.43
CA ALA A 235 -2.15 6.43 -23.66
C ALA A 235 -0.62 6.44 -23.59
N VAL A 236 -0.01 5.29 -23.25
CA VAL A 236 1.46 5.16 -23.17
C VAL A 236 2.11 5.48 -24.51
N ASP A 237 1.63 4.90 -25.60
CA ASP A 237 2.19 5.12 -26.95
C ASP A 237 2.02 6.58 -27.39
N ALA A 238 0.92 7.23 -27.04
CA ALA A 238 0.70 8.64 -27.35
C ALA A 238 1.68 9.55 -26.59
N ILE A 239 1.87 9.31 -25.28
CA ILE A 239 2.80 10.04 -24.41
C ILE A 239 4.25 9.87 -24.87
N GLU A 240 4.66 8.65 -25.22
CA GLU A 240 6.04 8.38 -25.66
C GLU A 240 6.41 9.01 -27.01
N LYS A 241 5.41 9.27 -27.87
CA LYS A 241 5.61 9.92 -29.17
C LYS A 241 5.80 11.44 -29.08
N VAL A 242 5.47 12.04 -27.92
CA VAL A 242 5.61 13.50 -27.74
C VAL A 242 7.06 13.89 -27.60
N THR A 243 7.54 14.69 -28.55
CA THR A 243 8.88 15.31 -28.50
C THR A 243 8.80 16.64 -27.76
N VAL A 244 9.59 16.80 -26.72
CA VAL A 244 9.72 18.01 -25.90
C VAL A 244 11.19 18.31 -25.65
N ASN A 245 11.49 19.52 -25.14
CA ASN A 245 12.86 19.89 -24.80
C ASN A 245 13.26 19.24 -23.48
N GLU A 246 14.03 18.14 -23.53
CA GLU A 246 14.52 17.40 -22.37
C GLU A 246 15.95 17.84 -22.03
N ARG A 247 16.13 18.43 -20.86
CA ARG A 247 17.47 18.77 -20.36
C ARG A 247 18.09 17.59 -19.62
N GLN A 248 19.23 17.12 -20.07
CA GLN A 248 20.00 16.07 -19.40
C GLN A 248 20.72 16.64 -18.18
N LEU A 249 20.55 15.99 -17.02
CA LEU A 249 21.16 16.39 -15.74
C LEU A 249 22.44 15.62 -15.44
N THR A 250 22.49 14.32 -15.76
CA THR A 250 23.64 13.45 -15.50
C THR A 250 24.12 12.77 -16.78
N ARG A 251 25.41 12.34 -16.84
CA ARG A 251 26.01 11.74 -18.07
C ARG A 251 26.77 10.44 -17.80
N ASP A 252 26.90 10.06 -16.55
CA ASP A 252 27.73 8.95 -16.07
C ASP A 252 26.94 7.67 -15.77
N GLY A 253 25.64 7.68 -16.04
CA GLY A 253 24.79 6.52 -15.89
C GLY A 253 25.03 5.48 -16.98
N GLU A 254 25.16 4.21 -16.60
CA GLU A 254 25.35 3.07 -17.49
C GLU A 254 24.54 1.85 -17.04
N GLU A 255 24.57 0.76 -17.79
CA GLU A 255 23.88 -0.46 -17.45
C GLU A 255 24.34 -0.98 -16.07
N TYR A 256 23.40 -1.27 -15.18
CA TYR A 256 23.61 -1.63 -13.77
C TYR A 256 24.23 -0.57 -12.88
N TYR A 257 24.49 0.63 -13.40
CA TYR A 257 24.89 1.82 -12.64
C TYR A 257 23.96 2.97 -13.04
N SER A 258 22.75 2.92 -12.53
CA SER A 258 21.62 3.62 -13.14
C SER A 258 20.81 4.41 -12.13
N TYR A 259 20.33 5.58 -12.56
CA TYR A 259 19.31 6.35 -11.86
C TYR A 259 17.90 5.80 -12.12
N ALA A 260 17.69 5.02 -13.20
CA ALA A 260 16.41 4.41 -13.48
C ALA A 260 16.07 3.31 -12.45
N VAL A 261 14.85 3.34 -11.95
CA VAL A 261 14.31 2.22 -11.15
C VAL A 261 13.72 1.19 -12.10
N PHE A 262 14.17 -0.02 -11.95
CA PHE A 262 13.60 -1.19 -12.59
C PHE A 262 12.67 -1.92 -11.63
N ASP A 263 11.54 -2.39 -12.13
CA ASP A 263 10.61 -3.15 -11.32
C ASP A 263 11.21 -4.51 -10.95
N ARG A 264 10.79 -5.06 -9.80
CA ARG A 264 11.23 -6.39 -9.38
C ARG A 264 10.81 -7.41 -10.45
N GLY A 265 11.78 -8.17 -10.98
CA GLY A 265 11.57 -9.13 -12.07
C GLY A 265 11.70 -8.53 -13.48
N ASP A 266 12.11 -7.27 -13.62
CA ASP A 266 12.51 -6.75 -14.94
C ASP A 266 13.74 -7.49 -15.42
N THR A 267 13.56 -8.30 -16.50
CA THR A 267 14.64 -9.07 -17.12
C THR A 267 15.59 -8.17 -17.91
N ASP A 268 16.79 -8.68 -18.19
CA ASP A 268 17.78 -7.96 -18.98
C ASP A 268 17.25 -7.62 -20.39
N ASP A 269 16.49 -8.53 -21.00
CA ASP A 269 15.83 -8.28 -22.29
C ASP A 269 14.85 -7.12 -22.21
N LYS A 270 14.04 -7.03 -21.15
CA LYS A 270 13.10 -5.93 -20.94
C LYS A 270 13.85 -4.62 -20.71
N ARG A 271 14.92 -4.63 -19.91
CA ARG A 271 15.77 -3.46 -19.66
C ARG A 271 16.36 -2.92 -20.95
N LYS A 272 16.92 -3.79 -21.81
CA LYS A 272 17.49 -3.41 -23.11
C LYS A 272 16.43 -2.83 -24.05
N ARG A 273 15.28 -3.48 -24.17
CA ARG A 273 14.18 -3.05 -25.03
C ARG A 273 13.64 -1.66 -24.63
N ASP A 274 13.56 -1.40 -23.34
CA ASP A 274 12.93 -0.18 -22.80
C ASP A 274 13.95 0.91 -22.43
N LYS A 275 15.23 0.76 -22.80
CA LYS A 275 16.32 1.67 -22.44
C LYS A 275 16.06 3.13 -22.82
N GLY A 276 15.56 3.38 -24.02
CA GLY A 276 15.30 4.73 -24.55
C GLY A 276 13.99 5.38 -24.06
N LYS A 277 13.15 4.66 -23.31
CA LYS A 277 11.88 5.20 -22.78
C LYS A 277 12.11 5.99 -21.50
N ARG A 278 11.16 6.90 -21.19
CA ARG A 278 11.13 7.57 -19.89
C ARG A 278 10.86 6.56 -18.80
N LYS A 279 11.66 6.55 -17.74
CA LYS A 279 11.63 5.60 -16.62
C LYS A 279 11.49 6.34 -15.29
N ARG A 280 10.85 5.66 -14.34
CA ARG A 280 10.82 6.12 -12.95
C ARG A 280 12.22 6.19 -12.38
N THR A 281 12.47 7.17 -11.51
CA THR A 281 13.66 7.31 -10.71
C THR A 281 13.31 7.60 -9.25
N ARG A 282 14.25 7.37 -8.32
CA ARG A 282 14.05 7.65 -6.89
C ARG A 282 14.42 9.09 -6.61
N ILE A 283 13.43 9.97 -6.61
CA ILE A 283 13.58 11.40 -6.37
C ILE A 283 12.87 11.76 -5.07
N TYR A 284 13.53 12.59 -4.27
CA TYR A 284 12.99 13.17 -3.05
C TYR A 284 13.15 14.68 -3.12
N TRP A 285 12.06 15.39 -3.27
CA TRP A 285 12.05 16.84 -3.42
C TRP A 285 12.19 17.57 -2.09
N ALA A 286 12.94 18.66 -2.06
CA ALA A 286 12.79 19.67 -1.03
C ALA A 286 11.39 20.30 -1.16
N LYS A 287 10.76 20.68 -0.04
CA LYS A 287 9.40 21.26 -0.07
C LYS A 287 9.32 22.59 -0.83
N ASP A 288 10.43 23.31 -0.89
CA ASP A 288 10.56 24.58 -1.63
C ASP A 288 10.92 24.41 -3.10
N SER A 289 10.97 23.17 -3.61
CA SER A 289 11.31 22.82 -5.00
C SER A 289 12.70 23.22 -5.49
N LYS A 290 13.55 23.80 -4.63
CA LYS A 290 14.89 24.30 -5.05
C LYS A 290 15.90 23.18 -5.28
N LYS A 291 15.75 22.10 -4.51
CA LYS A 291 16.66 20.95 -4.55
C LYS A 291 15.89 19.64 -4.58
N PHE A 292 16.54 18.62 -5.05
CA PHE A 292 16.07 17.24 -4.86
C PHE A 292 17.24 16.30 -4.60
N ALA A 293 16.96 15.21 -3.90
CA ALA A 293 17.89 14.11 -3.76
C ALA A 293 17.52 12.99 -4.74
N SER A 294 18.53 12.34 -5.33
CA SER A 294 18.36 11.11 -6.10
C SER A 294 19.18 9.97 -5.49
N ILE A 295 18.66 8.75 -5.61
CA ILE A 295 19.38 7.54 -5.22
C ILE A 295 19.75 6.77 -6.48
N ARG A 296 21.03 6.51 -6.64
CA ARG A 296 21.57 5.64 -7.69
C ARG A 296 21.98 4.30 -7.10
N SER A 297 21.73 3.21 -7.83
CA SER A 297 22.18 1.86 -7.47
C SER A 297 23.28 1.39 -8.41
N ASP A 298 24.34 0.80 -7.83
CA ASP A 298 25.43 0.14 -8.55
C ASP A 298 25.33 -1.38 -8.36
N GLN A 299 24.94 -2.07 -9.42
CA GLN A 299 24.79 -3.53 -9.47
C GLN A 299 25.82 -4.16 -10.42
N ARG A 300 26.83 -3.42 -10.91
CA ARG A 300 27.81 -3.93 -11.90
C ARG A 300 28.57 -5.14 -11.40
N LYS A 301 28.78 -5.26 -10.09
CA LYS A 301 29.47 -6.39 -9.46
C LYS A 301 28.52 -7.45 -8.89
N SER A 302 27.21 -7.19 -8.87
CA SER A 302 26.21 -8.17 -8.44
C SER A 302 26.11 -9.32 -9.46
N LYS A 303 25.82 -10.54 -8.99
CA LYS A 303 25.68 -11.71 -9.85
C LYS A 303 24.28 -11.81 -10.44
N ASP A 304 24.18 -12.60 -11.51
CA ASP A 304 22.90 -12.88 -12.14
C ASP A 304 22.20 -14.04 -11.45
N LEU A 305 20.88 -13.93 -11.32
CA LEU A 305 19.97 -15.03 -11.06
C LEU A 305 19.38 -15.50 -12.41
N TRP A 306 19.31 -16.80 -12.58
CA TRP A 306 18.77 -17.42 -13.77
C TRP A 306 17.43 -18.05 -13.48
N VAL A 307 16.42 -17.72 -14.29
CA VAL A 307 15.09 -18.33 -14.23
C VAL A 307 14.82 -19.01 -15.55
N VAL A 308 14.53 -20.29 -15.51
CA VAL A 308 14.23 -21.10 -16.71
C VAL A 308 12.72 -21.32 -16.79
N HIS A 309 12.07 -20.71 -17.76
CA HIS A 309 10.66 -20.95 -18.07
C HIS A 309 10.52 -22.18 -18.95
N SER A 310 10.24 -23.33 -18.35
CA SER A 310 10.16 -24.62 -19.07
C SER A 310 8.75 -25.01 -19.51
N VAL A 311 7.70 -24.34 -19.00
CA VAL A 311 6.30 -24.77 -19.18
C VAL A 311 5.53 -23.95 -20.21
N LYS A 312 5.74 -22.62 -20.26
CA LYS A 312 4.95 -21.69 -21.12
C LYS A 312 5.29 -21.78 -22.62
N ASN A 313 6.47 -22.19 -22.99
CA ASN A 313 6.96 -22.14 -24.36
C ASN A 313 7.28 -23.54 -24.88
N LYS A 314 7.19 -23.74 -26.22
CA LYS A 314 7.62 -24.99 -26.87
C LYS A 314 9.09 -25.36 -26.57
N ARG A 315 9.91 -24.36 -26.26
CA ARG A 315 11.30 -24.52 -25.80
C ARG A 315 11.52 -23.72 -24.55
N PRO A 316 12.35 -24.17 -23.60
CA PRO A 316 12.70 -23.40 -22.42
C PRO A 316 13.27 -22.03 -22.81
N LYS A 317 12.87 -20.99 -22.06
CA LYS A 317 13.42 -19.64 -22.19
C LYS A 317 14.19 -19.30 -20.92
N LEU A 318 15.43 -18.85 -21.07
CA LEU A 318 16.24 -18.33 -19.97
C LEU A 318 15.94 -16.84 -19.77
N GLU A 319 15.69 -16.45 -18.54
CA GLU A 319 15.64 -15.04 -18.11
C GLU A 319 16.74 -14.81 -17.07
N THR A 320 17.39 -13.67 -17.16
CA THR A 320 18.45 -13.25 -16.23
C THR A 320 18.16 -11.87 -15.65
N TYR A 321 18.55 -11.65 -14.40
CA TYR A 321 18.54 -10.35 -13.74
C TYR A 321 19.49 -10.35 -12.54
N LYS A 322 19.99 -9.17 -12.15
CA LYS A 322 20.86 -9.02 -10.98
C LYS A 322 20.10 -9.33 -9.69
N TYR A 323 20.69 -10.17 -8.85
CA TYR A 323 20.09 -10.56 -7.58
C TYR A 323 21.16 -10.81 -6.50
N ASP A 324 21.03 -10.11 -5.38
CA ASP A 324 21.96 -10.24 -4.25
C ASP A 324 21.50 -11.39 -3.35
N MET A 325 22.29 -12.46 -3.30
CA MET A 325 22.03 -13.63 -2.46
C MET A 325 22.73 -13.51 -1.10
N ALA A 326 22.21 -14.25 -0.12
CA ALA A 326 22.90 -14.40 1.16
C ALA A 326 24.29 -14.99 0.94
N GLY A 327 25.31 -14.39 1.56
CA GLY A 327 26.72 -14.81 1.44
C GLY A 327 27.46 -14.27 0.21
N ASP A 328 26.82 -13.56 -0.72
CA ASP A 328 27.53 -12.95 -1.84
C ASP A 328 28.57 -11.94 -1.37
N LYS A 329 29.76 -11.97 -1.98
CA LYS A 329 30.86 -11.04 -1.67
C LYS A 329 30.58 -9.63 -2.20
N ASN A 330 29.89 -9.53 -3.32
CA ASN A 330 29.52 -8.28 -3.96
C ASN A 330 28.00 -8.21 -4.04
N VAL A 331 27.45 -7.13 -3.56
CA VAL A 331 26.01 -6.82 -3.57
C VAL A 331 25.81 -5.40 -4.07
N THR A 332 24.57 -5.05 -4.37
CA THR A 332 24.16 -3.71 -4.79
C THR A 332 24.70 -2.65 -3.82
N GLN A 333 25.37 -1.64 -4.36
CA GLN A 333 25.82 -0.45 -3.64
C GLN A 333 24.92 0.73 -4.00
N TYR A 334 24.93 1.77 -3.14
CA TYR A 334 24.06 2.93 -3.31
C TYR A 334 24.86 4.22 -3.19
N GLU A 335 24.42 5.25 -3.92
CA GLU A 335 24.89 6.62 -3.83
C GLU A 335 23.69 7.56 -3.68
N ILE A 336 23.92 8.70 -3.02
CA ILE A 336 22.94 9.77 -2.88
C ILE A 336 23.56 11.04 -3.45
N ASP A 337 22.86 11.63 -4.43
CA ASP A 337 23.23 12.90 -5.01
C ASP A 337 22.19 13.96 -4.66
N ILE A 338 22.63 15.12 -4.21
CA ILE A 338 21.80 16.31 -4.03
C ILE A 338 21.96 17.19 -5.27
N HIS A 339 20.84 17.46 -5.93
CA HIS A 339 20.78 18.32 -7.11
C HIS A 339 20.23 19.69 -6.71
N ASP A 340 20.98 20.74 -6.98
CA ASP A 340 20.54 22.13 -6.82
C ASP A 340 20.13 22.70 -8.18
N LEU A 341 18.88 23.09 -8.31
CA LEU A 341 18.31 23.54 -9.59
C LEU A 341 18.78 24.95 -9.98
N ALA A 342 19.08 25.80 -9.00
CA ALA A 342 19.50 27.18 -9.24
C ALA A 342 20.94 27.23 -9.70
N THR A 343 21.84 26.53 -9.03
CA THR A 343 23.29 26.49 -9.36
C THR A 343 23.63 25.44 -10.41
N GLN A 344 22.69 24.51 -10.69
CA GLN A 344 22.88 23.37 -11.56
C GLN A 344 24.00 22.42 -11.11
N SER A 345 24.36 22.47 -9.82
CA SER A 345 25.36 21.61 -9.22
C SER A 345 24.79 20.28 -8.72
N ILE A 346 25.65 19.27 -8.69
CA ILE A 346 25.37 17.96 -8.12
C ILE A 346 26.39 17.71 -7.02
N LEU A 347 25.91 17.45 -5.82
CA LEU A 347 26.72 17.15 -4.65
C LEU A 347 26.53 15.69 -4.26
N ASN A 348 27.56 14.86 -4.43
CA ASN A 348 27.54 13.47 -3.97
C ASN A 348 27.82 13.42 -2.47
N LEU A 349 26.93 12.77 -1.70
CA LEU A 349 27.09 12.65 -0.26
C LEU A 349 28.02 11.48 0.10
N ASP A 350 28.95 11.70 1.04
CA ASP A 350 29.74 10.60 1.62
C ASP A 350 28.89 9.81 2.62
N ILE A 351 28.18 8.83 2.09
CA ILE A 351 27.28 7.98 2.88
C ILE A 351 27.95 6.70 3.38
N LYS A 352 29.23 6.45 3.07
CA LYS A 352 29.90 5.18 3.37
C LYS A 352 30.17 5.04 4.87
N LYS A 353 29.79 3.89 5.46
CA LYS A 353 30.10 3.51 6.83
C LYS A 353 30.22 2.00 6.98
N PHE A 354 29.13 1.28 6.74
CA PHE A 354 29.09 -0.15 6.85
C PHE A 354 29.43 -0.80 5.53
N LYS A 355 30.13 -1.93 5.57
CA LYS A 355 30.32 -2.72 4.36
C LYS A 355 28.97 -3.24 3.87
N ASP A 356 28.70 -3.07 2.56
CA ASP A 356 27.50 -3.57 1.90
C ASP A 356 26.19 -3.06 2.54
N GLN A 357 26.18 -1.82 2.99
CA GLN A 357 25.07 -1.19 3.68
C GLN A 357 23.84 -1.00 2.79
N ARG A 358 22.67 -1.03 3.40
CA ARG A 358 21.42 -0.54 2.81
C ARG A 358 21.25 0.93 3.12
N ILE A 359 20.63 1.64 2.19
CA ILE A 359 20.32 3.07 2.34
C ILE A 359 18.84 3.29 2.13
N GLY A 360 18.26 4.14 2.96
CA GLY A 360 16.91 4.64 2.77
C GLY A 360 16.79 6.10 3.17
N VAL A 361 15.81 6.77 2.61
CA VAL A 361 15.55 8.20 2.83
C VAL A 361 14.29 8.38 3.66
N TYR A 362 14.35 9.26 4.64
CA TYR A 362 13.17 9.68 5.37
C TYR A 362 12.43 10.78 4.58
N SER A 363 11.15 10.49 4.31
CA SER A 363 10.26 11.42 3.60
C SER A 363 9.22 12.01 4.55
N GLY A 364 8.78 13.22 4.26
CA GLY A 364 7.70 13.89 4.99
C GLY A 364 6.39 13.08 4.93
N ARG A 365 5.62 13.14 6.02
CA ARG A 365 4.28 12.56 6.05
C ARG A 365 3.36 13.41 5.16
N GLN A 366 2.66 12.76 4.25
CA GLN A 366 1.66 13.41 3.42
C GLN A 366 0.32 12.70 3.61
N PHE A 367 -0.72 13.46 3.85
CA PHE A 367 -2.08 12.93 3.80
C PHE A 367 -2.46 12.74 2.34
N ARG A 368 -3.07 11.61 2.03
CA ARG A 368 -3.49 11.28 0.65
C ARG A 368 -4.99 11.35 0.55
N TYR A 369 -5.45 12.19 -0.35
CA TYR A 369 -6.84 12.22 -0.76
C TYR A 369 -7.02 11.25 -1.93
N PRO A 370 -7.83 10.17 -1.80
CA PRO A 370 -7.92 9.13 -2.83
C PRO A 370 -8.41 9.63 -4.18
N ASP A 371 -9.23 10.68 -4.16
CA ASP A 371 -9.89 11.24 -5.35
C ASP A 371 -9.13 12.45 -5.93
N SER A 372 -7.90 12.70 -5.47
CA SER A 372 -7.07 13.80 -5.97
C SER A 372 -6.43 13.46 -7.31
N ASP A 373 -6.57 14.36 -8.29
CA ASP A 373 -5.86 14.29 -9.59
C ASP A 373 -4.44 14.84 -9.51
N LYS A 374 -3.99 15.32 -8.35
CA LYS A 374 -2.65 15.86 -8.17
C LYS A 374 -1.59 14.75 -8.34
N PRO A 375 -0.45 15.05 -8.99
CA PRO A 375 0.62 14.09 -9.12
C PRO A 375 1.13 13.66 -7.74
N GLN A 376 1.47 12.38 -7.60
CA GLN A 376 2.07 11.90 -6.39
C GLN A 376 3.50 12.45 -6.27
N GLN A 377 3.75 13.24 -5.25
CA GLN A 377 5.06 13.82 -4.95
C GLN A 377 5.71 13.04 -3.80
N THR A 378 7.03 12.94 -3.84
CA THR A 378 7.80 12.42 -2.70
C THR A 378 8.69 13.56 -2.20
N VAL A 379 8.36 14.11 -1.05
CA VAL A 379 9.14 15.16 -0.41
C VAL A 379 10.01 14.58 0.69
N TRP A 380 11.19 15.12 0.89
CA TRP A 380 12.05 14.73 1.99
C TRP A 380 11.52 15.23 3.35
N LEU A 381 12.15 14.78 4.43
CA LEU A 381 11.59 14.97 5.78
C LEU A 381 11.68 16.43 6.27
N ALA A 382 12.80 17.14 5.97
CA ALA A 382 13.01 18.50 6.44
C ALA A 382 12.04 19.52 5.81
N GLU A 383 11.74 20.58 6.55
CA GLU A 383 10.94 21.71 6.05
C GLU A 383 11.72 22.59 5.07
N ASP A 384 13.04 22.73 5.28
CA ASP A 384 13.94 23.51 4.43
C ASP A 384 14.73 22.64 3.46
N SER A 385 15.38 23.27 2.48
CA SER A 385 16.26 22.62 1.51
C SER A 385 17.72 22.45 1.98
N LYS A 386 18.03 22.77 3.26
CA LYS A 386 19.40 22.73 3.79
C LYS A 386 19.75 21.41 4.46
N LYS A 387 18.75 20.64 4.89
CA LYS A 387 18.95 19.38 5.60
C LYS A 387 18.29 18.24 4.88
N PHE A 388 19.01 17.13 4.79
CA PHE A 388 18.51 15.90 4.19
C PHE A 388 18.68 14.73 5.15
N TYR A 389 17.58 14.07 5.52
CA TYR A 389 17.56 12.96 6.50
C TYR A 389 17.50 11.62 5.79
N PHE A 390 18.42 10.74 6.16
CA PHE A 390 18.48 9.38 5.62
C PHE A 390 18.98 8.40 6.69
N TYR A 391 18.88 7.11 6.41
CA TYR A 391 19.51 6.09 7.23
C TYR A 391 20.42 5.20 6.41
N ARG A 392 21.37 4.60 7.09
CA ARG A 392 22.18 3.51 6.59
C ARG A 392 22.07 2.34 7.56
N GLN A 393 21.82 1.14 7.03
CA GLN A 393 21.65 -0.08 7.79
C GLN A 393 22.75 -1.06 7.40
N SER A 394 23.36 -1.71 8.39
CA SER A 394 24.35 -2.76 8.15
C SER A 394 23.70 -3.94 7.39
N ARG A 395 24.51 -4.70 6.64
CA ARG A 395 24.02 -5.82 5.85
C ARG A 395 23.36 -6.91 6.70
N ASP A 396 23.87 -7.16 7.91
CA ASP A 396 23.29 -8.07 8.90
C ASP A 396 22.04 -7.53 9.59
N MET A 397 21.65 -6.27 9.28
CA MET A 397 20.49 -5.57 9.82
C MET A 397 20.50 -5.37 11.35
N HIS A 398 21.66 -5.51 12.01
CA HIS A 398 21.79 -5.31 13.45
C HIS A 398 22.09 -3.87 13.86
N LYS A 399 22.45 -2.99 12.89
CA LYS A 399 22.83 -1.60 13.14
C LYS A 399 22.17 -0.66 12.14
N VAL A 400 21.70 0.46 12.65
CA VAL A 400 21.14 1.57 11.85
C VAL A 400 21.71 2.87 12.37
N ASP A 401 22.33 3.65 11.47
CA ASP A 401 22.63 5.06 11.71
C ASP A 401 21.49 5.91 11.15
N VAL A 402 20.93 6.77 11.97
CA VAL A 402 20.05 7.86 11.54
C VAL A 402 20.93 9.08 11.28
N CYS A 403 20.92 9.55 10.03
CA CYS A 403 21.84 10.58 9.55
C CYS A 403 21.10 11.84 9.08
N VAL A 404 21.77 12.95 9.20
CA VAL A 404 21.42 14.21 8.53
C VAL A 404 22.62 14.70 7.71
N ALA A 405 22.36 15.08 6.47
CA ALA A 405 23.33 15.74 5.60
C ALA A 405 23.02 17.23 5.49
N ASP A 406 24.05 18.06 5.48
CA ASP A 406 23.99 19.43 5.00
C ASP A 406 24.02 19.41 3.47
N THR A 407 23.01 19.99 2.83
CA THR A 407 22.86 19.94 1.37
C THR A 407 23.69 21.00 0.62
N GLU A 408 24.40 21.86 1.34
CA GLU A 408 25.32 22.89 0.77
C GLU A 408 26.76 22.40 0.82
N THR A 409 27.18 21.79 1.94
CA THR A 409 28.55 21.31 2.15
C THR A 409 28.74 19.82 1.84
N GLY A 410 27.69 19.02 1.93
CA GLY A 410 27.76 17.56 1.82
C GLY A 410 28.14 16.88 3.13
N ASP A 411 28.33 17.61 4.22
CA ASP A 411 28.69 17.05 5.51
C ASP A 411 27.60 16.13 6.05
N VAL A 412 27.96 14.89 6.37
CA VAL A 412 27.05 13.89 6.92
C VAL A 412 27.34 13.71 8.41
N LYS A 413 26.30 13.97 9.22
CA LYS A 413 26.32 13.75 10.65
C LYS A 413 25.44 12.57 11.03
N VAL A 414 25.95 11.63 11.85
CA VAL A 414 25.15 10.64 12.55
C VAL A 414 24.46 11.34 13.73
N LEU A 415 23.14 11.33 13.75
CA LEU A 415 22.34 11.86 14.84
C LEU A 415 22.33 10.86 16.02
N PHE A 416 22.00 9.61 15.72
CA PHE A 416 22.08 8.51 16.69
C PHE A 416 22.21 7.17 15.96
N GLU A 417 22.69 6.17 16.70
CA GLU A 417 22.81 4.79 16.27
C GLU A 417 21.79 3.92 17.01
N GLU A 418 21.09 3.06 16.28
CA GLU A 418 20.32 1.96 16.83
C GLU A 418 21.07 0.66 16.61
N LYS A 419 21.23 -0.15 17.67
CA LYS A 419 21.94 -1.43 17.60
C LYS A 419 21.24 -2.45 18.46
N LEU A 420 20.89 -3.59 17.87
CA LEU A 420 20.34 -4.74 18.56
C LEU A 420 21.23 -5.97 18.31
N ASN A 421 21.15 -6.96 19.16
CA ASN A 421 21.77 -8.27 18.94
C ASN A 421 20.91 -9.16 18.01
N THR A 422 19.74 -8.67 17.63
CA THR A 422 18.79 -9.24 16.71
C THR A 422 18.61 -8.31 15.51
N TYR A 423 17.52 -8.42 14.80
CA TYR A 423 17.14 -7.54 13.71
C TYR A 423 16.68 -6.17 14.21
N VAL A 424 17.17 -5.07 13.61
CA VAL A 424 16.62 -3.73 13.82
C VAL A 424 15.51 -3.49 12.80
N GLU A 425 14.27 -3.50 13.24
CA GLU A 425 13.15 -3.12 12.41
C GLU A 425 13.12 -1.61 12.17
N LEU A 426 12.91 -1.22 10.91
CA LEU A 426 12.87 0.18 10.52
C LEU A 426 11.44 0.67 10.45
N GLN A 427 11.14 1.63 11.30
CA GLN A 427 9.92 2.40 11.25
C GLN A 427 10.21 3.81 10.71
N ARG A 428 9.17 4.59 10.55
CA ARG A 428 9.24 5.96 10.07
C ARG A 428 9.89 6.85 11.14
N LEU A 429 10.83 7.72 10.73
CA LEU A 429 11.28 8.84 11.58
C LEU A 429 10.26 9.97 11.46
N GLU A 430 9.74 10.46 12.58
CA GLU A 430 8.89 11.63 12.61
C GLU A 430 9.71 12.85 13.09
N LEU A 431 9.67 13.91 12.32
CA LEU A 431 10.34 15.17 12.64
C LEU A 431 9.30 16.17 13.13
N LEU A 432 9.48 16.69 14.33
CA LEU A 432 8.64 17.73 14.92
C LEU A 432 9.08 19.12 14.43
N LYS A 433 8.19 20.10 14.48
CA LYS A 433 8.48 21.50 14.11
C LYS A 433 9.64 22.11 14.90
N SER A 434 9.88 21.64 16.13
CA SER A 434 11.04 22.02 16.94
C SER A 434 12.39 21.53 16.39
N GLY A 435 12.35 20.58 15.43
CA GLY A 435 13.49 19.82 14.94
C GLY A 435 13.80 18.57 15.79
N ASP A 436 13.05 18.33 16.86
CA ASP A 436 13.13 17.08 17.61
C ASP A 436 12.54 15.93 16.80
N MET A 437 12.85 14.70 17.22
CA MET A 437 12.49 13.50 16.47
C MET A 437 11.78 12.49 17.35
N LEU A 438 10.82 11.78 16.76
CA LEU A 438 10.25 10.58 17.37
C LEU A 438 10.77 9.36 16.61
N TRP A 439 11.27 8.40 17.38
CA TRP A 439 11.85 7.16 16.88
C TRP A 439 11.16 5.96 17.53
N TRP A 440 10.85 4.96 16.74
CA TRP A 440 10.35 3.68 17.22
C TRP A 440 11.49 2.68 17.37
N SER A 441 11.52 1.92 18.47
CA SER A 441 12.59 0.97 18.76
C SER A 441 12.12 -0.17 19.66
N GLU A 442 12.70 -1.36 19.48
CA GLU A 442 12.50 -2.54 20.32
C GLU A 442 13.63 -2.76 21.34
N ARG A 443 14.40 -1.72 21.65
CA ARG A 443 15.61 -1.81 22.49
C ARG A 443 15.40 -2.30 23.92
N ASP A 444 14.17 -2.24 24.42
CA ASP A 444 13.78 -2.73 25.75
C ASP A 444 12.97 -4.05 25.70
N GLY A 445 12.91 -4.70 24.53
CA GLY A 445 12.21 -5.94 24.29
C GLY A 445 10.81 -5.78 23.71
N TRP A 446 10.27 -4.55 23.65
CA TRP A 446 8.98 -4.20 23.06
C TRP A 446 9.10 -3.00 22.11
N GLY A 447 8.19 -2.90 21.16
CA GLY A 447 8.15 -1.75 20.26
C GLY A 447 7.62 -0.51 20.97
N HIS A 448 8.48 0.50 21.17
CA HIS A 448 8.12 1.74 21.87
C HIS A 448 8.58 3.01 21.14
N ILE A 449 7.98 4.15 21.51
CA ILE A 449 8.30 5.47 20.98
C ILE A 449 9.28 6.17 21.89
N TYR A 450 10.34 6.71 21.28
CA TYR A 450 11.42 7.45 21.93
C TYR A 450 11.51 8.87 21.38
N HIS A 451 11.75 9.84 22.24
CA HIS A 451 11.92 11.25 21.90
C HIS A 451 13.39 11.63 21.88
N TYR A 452 13.87 12.05 20.73
CA TYR A 452 15.23 12.55 20.52
C TYR A 452 15.22 14.05 20.28
N GLY A 453 16.17 14.78 20.84
CA GLY A 453 16.40 16.17 20.51
C GLY A 453 16.98 16.34 19.10
N LYS A 454 16.87 17.54 18.53
CA LYS A 454 17.43 17.91 17.21
C LYS A 454 18.94 17.66 17.06
N ASN A 455 19.64 17.53 18.18
CA ASN A 455 21.08 17.21 18.22
C ASN A 455 21.36 15.70 18.23
N GLY A 456 20.33 14.85 18.21
CA GLY A 456 20.42 13.40 18.25
C GLY A 456 20.55 12.80 19.65
N LYS A 457 20.45 13.59 20.73
CA LYS A 457 20.47 13.07 22.10
C LYS A 457 19.09 12.57 22.49
N LEU A 458 19.02 11.37 23.04
CA LEU A 458 17.81 10.82 23.64
C LEU A 458 17.35 11.73 24.77
N LYS A 459 16.10 12.17 24.74
CA LYS A 459 15.47 12.94 25.79
C LYS A 459 14.71 12.03 26.75
N GLN A 460 13.89 11.13 26.20
CA GLN A 460 13.07 10.21 27.03
C GLN A 460 12.48 9.08 26.19
N GLN A 461 12.02 8.04 26.85
CA GLN A 461 11.11 7.04 26.33
C GLN A 461 9.67 7.53 26.59
N ILE A 462 8.83 7.59 25.53
CA ILE A 462 7.46 8.10 25.63
C ILE A 462 6.49 7.01 26.06
N THR A 463 6.62 5.82 25.50
CA THR A 463 5.79 4.65 25.84
C THR A 463 6.66 3.56 26.45
N SER A 464 6.14 2.84 27.45
CA SER A 464 6.86 1.76 28.12
C SER A 464 5.87 0.73 28.68
N GLY A 465 6.35 -0.49 28.93
CA GLY A 465 5.56 -1.58 29.51
C GLY A 465 5.50 -2.82 28.61
N PRO A 466 4.82 -3.91 29.04
CA PRO A 466 4.77 -5.17 28.31
C PRO A 466 3.74 -5.15 27.18
N PHE A 467 3.88 -4.24 26.22
CA PHE A 467 3.04 -4.11 25.03
C PHE A 467 3.83 -3.53 23.86
N SER A 468 3.35 -3.71 22.65
CA SER A 468 4.06 -3.22 21.45
C SER A 468 3.28 -2.13 20.73
N VAL A 469 3.91 -0.97 20.56
CA VAL A 469 3.46 0.05 19.61
C VAL A 469 3.70 -0.45 18.20
N ARG A 470 2.65 -0.48 17.38
CA ARG A 470 2.74 -0.96 15.99
C ARG A 470 3.09 0.17 15.01
N ARG A 471 2.50 1.32 15.17
CA ARG A 471 2.74 2.48 14.30
C ARG A 471 2.16 3.78 14.89
N ILE A 472 2.78 4.89 14.56
CA ILE A 472 2.25 6.23 14.81
C ILE A 472 1.20 6.55 13.73
N MET A 473 0.00 6.89 14.15
CA MET A 473 -1.13 7.24 13.27
C MET A 473 -1.16 8.72 12.94
N GLY A 474 -0.86 9.58 13.91
CA GLY A 474 -0.84 11.02 13.76
C GLY A 474 -0.14 11.70 14.91
N ILE A 475 0.26 12.94 14.70
CA ILE A 475 0.88 13.80 15.71
C ILE A 475 0.16 15.16 15.68
N ASP A 476 -0.43 15.55 16.79
CA ASP A 476 -0.98 16.89 16.98
C ASP A 476 0.00 17.70 17.84
N GLU A 477 0.91 18.42 17.18
CA GLU A 477 1.94 19.20 17.88
C GLU A 477 1.34 20.36 18.67
N SER A 478 0.17 20.88 18.27
CA SER A 478 -0.51 21.96 19.00
C SER A 478 -1.01 21.50 20.37
N LYS A 479 -1.40 20.23 20.47
CA LYS A 479 -1.81 19.56 21.71
C LYS A 479 -0.70 18.73 22.33
N GLN A 480 0.49 18.72 21.74
CA GLN A 480 1.61 17.86 22.17
C GLN A 480 1.20 16.39 22.32
N THR A 481 0.41 15.88 21.38
CA THR A 481 -0.21 14.55 21.47
C THR A 481 0.19 13.67 20.28
N ILE A 482 0.54 12.43 20.57
CA ILE A 482 0.81 11.35 19.60
C ILE A 482 -0.37 10.38 19.64
N TYR A 483 -0.89 10.01 18.47
CA TYR A 483 -1.86 8.94 18.27
C TYR A 483 -1.17 7.74 17.67
N PHE A 484 -1.37 6.55 18.24
CA PHE A 484 -0.67 5.36 17.79
C PHE A 484 -1.50 4.09 17.97
N MET A 485 -1.27 3.09 17.12
CA MET A 485 -1.79 1.73 17.29
C MET A 485 -0.81 0.93 18.14
N ALA A 486 -1.36 0.16 19.08
CA ALA A 486 -0.59 -0.80 19.88
C ALA A 486 -1.42 -2.05 20.16
N ASN A 487 -0.74 -3.13 20.52
CA ASN A 487 -1.35 -4.41 20.89
C ASN A 487 -0.68 -5.00 22.15
N GLY A 488 -1.42 -5.85 22.86
CA GLY A 488 -0.94 -6.55 24.07
C GLY A 488 -0.96 -5.71 25.34
N ARG A 489 -1.60 -4.52 25.36
CA ARG A 489 -1.65 -3.66 26.54
C ARG A 489 -2.86 -3.92 27.44
N GLU A 490 -4.01 -4.24 26.86
CA GLU A 490 -5.23 -4.46 27.64
C GLU A 490 -5.22 -5.85 28.25
N GLU A 491 -5.51 -5.92 29.56
CA GLU A 491 -5.53 -7.18 30.29
C GLU A 491 -6.70 -8.07 29.87
N ASN A 492 -6.50 -9.38 29.89
CA ASN A 492 -7.51 -10.40 29.56
C ASN A 492 -8.01 -10.36 28.10
N GLU A 493 -7.23 -9.77 27.20
CA GLU A 493 -7.47 -9.81 25.76
C GLU A 493 -6.41 -10.64 25.05
N ASP A 494 -6.73 -11.07 23.84
CA ASP A 494 -5.74 -11.65 22.93
C ASP A 494 -4.67 -10.57 22.64
N PRO A 495 -3.37 -10.83 22.91
CA PRO A 495 -2.32 -9.83 22.74
C PRO A 495 -2.10 -9.40 21.29
N TYR A 496 -2.70 -10.06 20.30
CA TYR A 496 -2.66 -9.64 18.90
C TYR A 496 -3.71 -8.58 18.54
N LEU A 497 -4.73 -8.36 19.38
CA LEU A 497 -5.74 -7.34 19.14
C LEU A 497 -5.11 -5.94 19.23
N GLN A 498 -5.40 -5.12 18.24
CA GLN A 498 -4.86 -3.78 18.11
C GLN A 498 -5.86 -2.73 18.59
N HIS A 499 -5.37 -1.74 19.30
CA HIS A 499 -6.14 -0.59 19.76
C HIS A 499 -5.47 0.73 19.40
N LEU A 500 -6.26 1.81 19.31
CA LEU A 500 -5.77 3.17 19.15
C LEU A 500 -5.62 3.82 20.51
N TYR A 501 -4.45 4.42 20.72
CA TYR A 501 -4.10 5.17 21.92
C TYR A 501 -3.71 6.60 21.59
N SER A 502 -3.78 7.47 22.59
CA SER A 502 -3.10 8.75 22.62
C SER A 502 -2.13 8.81 23.79
N VAL A 503 -1.03 9.55 23.64
CA VAL A 503 -0.09 9.88 24.69
C VAL A 503 0.49 11.28 24.44
N PHE A 504 0.80 12.02 25.50
CA PHE A 504 1.52 13.28 25.31
C PHE A 504 2.99 13.02 24.94
N ILE A 505 3.60 13.97 24.23
CA ILE A 505 5.02 13.88 23.83
C ILE A 505 5.95 13.75 25.03
N ASP A 506 5.53 14.22 26.22
CA ASP A 506 6.23 14.05 27.49
C ASP A 506 6.02 12.67 28.14
N GLY A 507 5.31 11.75 27.48
CA GLY A 507 5.02 10.40 27.97
C GLY A 507 3.87 10.30 28.97
N THR A 508 3.25 11.42 29.34
CA THR A 508 2.12 11.44 30.26
C THR A 508 0.78 11.23 29.55
N ARG A 509 -0.28 10.98 30.34
CA ARG A 509 -1.69 10.90 29.91
C ARG A 509 -1.94 9.91 28.78
N MET A 510 -1.33 8.73 28.85
CA MET A 510 -1.67 7.65 27.91
C MET A 510 -3.12 7.24 28.11
N LYS A 511 -3.88 7.18 27.00
CA LYS A 511 -5.31 6.89 27.00
C LYS A 511 -5.70 5.98 25.85
N LEU A 512 -6.51 4.95 26.13
CA LEU A 512 -7.23 4.14 25.14
C LEU A 512 -8.35 4.97 24.49
N LEU A 513 -8.48 4.94 23.16
CA LEU A 513 -9.45 5.73 22.40
C LEU A 513 -10.59 4.92 21.79
N ASN A 514 -10.43 3.61 21.65
CA ASN A 514 -11.44 2.69 21.11
C ASN A 514 -11.53 1.45 22.01
N GLU A 515 -12.50 1.46 22.89
CA GLU A 515 -12.73 0.41 23.87
C GLU A 515 -13.42 -0.83 23.26
N GLY A 516 -13.29 -1.96 23.92
CA GLY A 516 -13.91 -3.23 23.57
C GLY A 516 -12.90 -4.26 23.08
N ASN A 517 -13.11 -5.51 23.46
CA ASN A 517 -12.26 -6.65 23.10
C ASN A 517 -12.47 -7.03 21.62
N PHE A 518 -11.83 -6.28 20.72
CA PHE A 518 -11.86 -6.44 19.27
C PHE A 518 -10.50 -6.09 18.65
N ASP A 519 -10.24 -6.63 17.46
CA ASP A 519 -9.22 -6.06 16.59
C ASP A 519 -9.76 -4.78 15.94
N HIS A 520 -9.03 -3.67 16.13
CA HIS A 520 -9.44 -2.36 15.66
C HIS A 520 -8.53 -1.91 14.51
N ARG A 521 -9.17 -1.50 13.41
CA ARG A 521 -8.50 -0.89 12.24
C ARG A 521 -8.99 0.53 12.08
N THR A 522 -8.12 1.48 12.38
CA THR A 522 -8.48 2.90 12.40
C THR A 522 -7.96 3.65 11.17
N SER A 523 -8.76 4.60 10.69
CA SER A 523 -8.39 5.57 9.66
C SER A 523 -8.62 6.98 10.20
N MET A 524 -7.54 7.73 10.42
CA MET A 524 -7.60 9.10 10.94
C MET A 524 -7.75 10.11 9.81
N GLY A 525 -8.50 11.18 10.06
CA GLY A 525 -8.52 12.37 9.21
C GLY A 525 -7.22 13.19 9.30
N GLU A 526 -6.97 14.03 8.30
CA GLU A 526 -5.76 14.85 8.21
C GLU A 526 -5.54 15.74 9.44
N SER A 527 -6.62 16.30 9.99
CA SER A 527 -6.60 17.18 11.16
C SER A 527 -6.27 16.48 12.49
N ASN A 528 -6.23 15.16 12.52
CA ASN A 528 -6.13 14.34 13.74
C ASN A 528 -7.25 14.62 14.77
N ARG A 529 -8.44 15.07 14.33
CA ARG A 529 -9.59 15.35 15.23
C ARG A 529 -10.58 14.20 15.31
N PHE A 530 -10.70 13.44 14.20
CA PHE A 530 -11.66 12.36 14.06
C PHE A 530 -11.01 11.13 13.44
N PHE A 531 -11.57 9.96 13.71
CA PHE A 531 -11.18 8.71 13.06
C PHE A 531 -12.38 7.78 12.86
N VAL A 532 -12.33 7.02 11.78
CA VAL A 532 -13.22 5.89 11.54
C VAL A 532 -12.56 4.66 12.11
N ASN A 533 -13.30 3.90 12.91
CA ASN A 533 -12.87 2.67 13.54
C ASN A 533 -13.68 1.50 12.98
N ASN A 534 -13.02 0.57 12.30
CA ASN A 534 -13.58 -0.72 11.92
C ASN A 534 -13.12 -1.73 12.97
N TYR A 535 -14.03 -2.54 13.50
CA TYR A 535 -13.70 -3.47 14.56
C TYR A 535 -14.51 -4.77 14.49
N SER A 536 -13.84 -5.88 14.76
CA SER A 536 -14.41 -7.21 14.83
C SER A 536 -13.43 -8.20 15.48
N LEU A 537 -13.94 -9.36 15.83
CA LEU A 537 -13.15 -10.58 16.01
C LEU A 537 -13.41 -11.52 14.83
N VAL A 538 -12.62 -12.58 14.72
CA VAL A 538 -12.79 -13.61 13.67
C VAL A 538 -14.14 -14.30 13.70
N ASN A 539 -14.83 -14.25 14.85
CA ASN A 539 -16.11 -14.89 15.12
C ASN A 539 -17.24 -13.90 15.45
N THR A 540 -17.07 -12.62 15.12
CA THR A 540 -18.09 -11.59 15.32
C THR A 540 -18.41 -10.86 14.03
N LEU A 541 -19.59 -10.25 14.00
CA LEU A 541 -20.01 -9.41 12.88
C LEU A 541 -19.18 -8.14 12.83
N PRO A 542 -18.53 -7.80 11.69
CA PRO A 542 -17.76 -6.56 11.55
C PRO A 542 -18.64 -5.32 11.69
N LYS A 543 -18.13 -4.33 12.43
CA LYS A 543 -18.79 -3.04 12.70
C LYS A 543 -17.87 -1.88 12.44
N SER A 544 -18.46 -0.74 12.14
CA SER A 544 -17.74 0.51 11.90
C SER A 544 -18.40 1.68 12.63
N ALA A 545 -17.61 2.52 13.27
CA ALA A 545 -18.09 3.70 13.99
C ALA A 545 -17.14 4.89 13.84
N LEU A 546 -17.69 6.09 14.02
CA LEU A 546 -16.96 7.35 14.04
C LEU A 546 -16.64 7.75 15.49
N TYR A 547 -15.40 8.13 15.72
CA TYR A 547 -14.92 8.65 16.99
C TYR A 547 -14.20 9.98 16.81
N ASN A 548 -14.17 10.79 17.87
CA ASN A 548 -13.21 11.87 17.98
C ASN A 548 -11.95 11.42 18.74
N THR A 549 -10.88 12.20 18.65
CA THR A 549 -9.60 11.87 19.28
C THR A 549 -9.57 12.12 20.81
N SER A 550 -10.70 12.45 21.44
CA SER A 550 -10.87 12.30 22.89
C SER A 550 -11.36 10.90 23.30
N GLY A 551 -11.63 10.01 22.35
CA GLY A 551 -12.17 8.66 22.57
C GLY A 551 -13.70 8.61 22.66
N LYS A 552 -14.41 9.71 22.35
CA LYS A 552 -15.88 9.71 22.34
C LYS A 552 -16.39 9.16 21.00
N LYS A 553 -17.26 8.14 21.06
CA LYS A 553 -18.01 7.67 19.89
C LYS A 553 -19.03 8.73 19.48
N MET A 554 -18.94 9.18 18.23
CA MET A 554 -19.78 10.23 17.65
C MET A 554 -21.01 9.64 16.95
N ALA A 555 -20.83 8.50 16.24
CA ALA A 555 -21.91 7.82 15.53
C ALA A 555 -21.53 6.37 15.25
N ASP A 556 -22.54 5.49 15.22
CA ASP A 556 -22.41 4.19 14.56
C ASP A 556 -22.57 4.40 13.05
N LEU A 557 -21.67 3.81 12.27
CA LEU A 557 -21.68 3.98 10.83
C LEU A 557 -22.31 2.80 10.12
N GLN A 558 -21.73 1.61 10.25
CA GLN A 558 -22.19 0.42 9.54
C GLN A 558 -21.97 -0.86 10.34
N GLU A 559 -22.77 -1.87 10.00
CA GLU A 559 -22.63 -3.26 10.40
C GLU A 559 -22.66 -4.12 9.14
N ALA A 560 -21.78 -5.11 9.03
CA ALA A 560 -21.66 -5.94 7.83
C ALA A 560 -22.89 -6.82 7.61
N ASP A 561 -23.30 -7.00 6.35
CA ASP A 561 -24.31 -7.96 5.97
C ASP A 561 -23.66 -9.30 5.57
N LEU A 562 -23.75 -10.29 6.43
CA LEU A 562 -23.27 -11.65 6.17
C LEU A 562 -24.44 -12.64 5.91
N SER A 563 -25.66 -12.15 5.72
CA SER A 563 -26.88 -12.97 5.63
C SER A 563 -26.79 -14.05 4.54
N GLN A 564 -26.34 -13.68 3.33
CA GLN A 564 -26.20 -14.63 2.22
C GLN A 564 -25.06 -15.62 2.46
N LEU A 565 -23.96 -15.18 3.08
CA LEU A 565 -22.84 -16.04 3.42
C LEU A 565 -23.26 -17.09 4.46
N MET A 566 -23.99 -16.66 5.50
CA MET A 566 -24.54 -17.55 6.53
C MET A 566 -25.58 -18.52 5.94
N ALA A 567 -26.47 -18.04 5.08
CA ALA A 567 -27.45 -18.88 4.38
C ALA A 567 -26.77 -19.93 3.47
N ALA A 568 -25.58 -19.64 2.95
CA ALA A 568 -24.77 -20.60 2.20
C ALA A 568 -24.10 -21.66 3.11
N GLY A 569 -24.21 -21.55 4.43
CA GLY A 569 -23.69 -22.49 5.43
C GLY A 569 -22.29 -22.13 5.93
N PHE A 570 -21.87 -20.87 5.82
CA PHE A 570 -20.64 -20.39 6.46
C PHE A 570 -20.76 -20.52 7.98
N GLN A 571 -19.69 -20.97 8.61
CA GLN A 571 -19.53 -20.99 10.06
C GLN A 571 -18.33 -20.15 10.43
N TYR A 572 -18.45 -19.37 11.49
CA TYR A 572 -17.33 -18.61 12.01
C TYR A 572 -16.19 -19.53 12.42
N PRO A 573 -14.94 -19.13 12.17
CA PRO A 573 -13.80 -19.84 12.75
C PRO A 573 -13.76 -19.66 14.27
N GLU A 574 -13.10 -20.59 14.95
CA GLU A 574 -12.97 -20.60 16.41
C GLU A 574 -11.57 -20.12 16.81
N PRO A 575 -11.44 -19.05 17.61
CA PRO A 575 -10.15 -18.72 18.22
C PRO A 575 -9.77 -19.78 19.25
N PHE A 576 -8.50 -20.07 19.35
CA PHE A 576 -7.96 -20.99 20.36
C PHE A 576 -6.63 -20.51 20.90
N GLN A 577 -6.28 -20.97 22.09
CA GLN A 577 -5.01 -20.73 22.75
C GLN A 577 -4.42 -22.06 23.20
N VAL A 578 -3.14 -22.26 22.97
CA VAL A 578 -2.40 -23.47 23.38
C VAL A 578 -1.00 -23.08 23.88
N LYS A 579 -0.42 -23.90 24.72
CA LYS A 579 0.99 -23.73 25.09
C LYS A 579 1.91 -24.19 23.97
N SER A 580 2.99 -23.46 23.77
CA SER A 580 4.06 -23.86 22.84
C SER A 580 4.85 -25.06 23.38
N ALA A 581 5.81 -25.55 22.62
CA ALA A 581 6.67 -26.68 23.00
C ALA A 581 7.51 -26.43 24.27
N ASP A 582 7.71 -25.16 24.66
CA ASP A 582 8.38 -24.79 25.90
C ASP A 582 7.48 -24.94 27.15
N GLY A 583 6.18 -25.19 26.98
CA GLY A 583 5.18 -25.33 28.03
C GLY A 583 4.82 -24.03 28.75
N VAL A 584 5.41 -22.89 28.37
CA VAL A 584 5.25 -21.60 29.05
C VAL A 584 4.57 -20.57 28.14
N THR A 585 5.04 -20.43 26.91
CA THR A 585 4.57 -19.42 25.95
C THR A 585 3.19 -19.78 25.41
N ASP A 586 2.28 -18.81 25.44
CA ASP A 586 0.97 -18.94 24.83
C ASP A 586 1.04 -18.68 23.33
N ILE A 587 0.43 -19.56 22.56
CA ILE A 587 0.25 -19.44 21.11
C ILE A 587 -1.24 -19.30 20.84
N TYR A 588 -1.58 -18.27 20.10
CA TYR A 588 -2.94 -17.97 19.69
C TYR A 588 -3.15 -18.40 18.24
N GLY A 589 -4.32 -18.89 17.94
CA GLY A 589 -4.64 -19.35 16.58
C GLY A 589 -6.13 -19.31 16.29
N VAL A 590 -6.44 -19.52 15.02
CA VAL A 590 -7.81 -19.57 14.51
C VAL A 590 -8.01 -20.89 13.80
N MET A 591 -9.06 -21.61 14.15
CA MET A 591 -9.39 -22.91 13.60
C MET A 591 -10.67 -22.85 12.76
N THR A 592 -10.58 -23.20 11.49
CA THR A 592 -11.74 -23.38 10.62
C THR A 592 -12.07 -24.86 10.53
N LYS A 593 -13.29 -25.21 10.88
CA LYS A 593 -13.82 -26.58 10.81
C LYS A 593 -14.55 -26.85 9.49
N PRO A 594 -14.63 -28.11 9.01
CA PRO A 594 -15.51 -28.47 7.90
C PRO A 594 -16.98 -28.11 8.20
N PHE A 595 -17.79 -27.85 7.15
CA PHE A 595 -19.21 -27.51 7.32
C PHE A 595 -20.04 -28.62 7.97
N ASP A 596 -19.67 -29.87 7.69
CA ASP A 596 -20.26 -31.09 8.20
C ASP A 596 -19.46 -31.68 9.36
N PHE A 597 -18.78 -30.79 10.13
CA PHE A 597 -17.94 -31.20 11.25
C PHE A 597 -18.74 -32.04 12.25
N ASP A 598 -18.25 -33.26 12.49
CA ASP A 598 -18.78 -34.21 13.44
C ASP A 598 -17.74 -34.45 14.55
N PRO A 599 -17.97 -34.05 15.80
CA PRO A 599 -17.00 -34.20 16.88
C PRO A 599 -16.65 -35.66 17.21
N GLN A 600 -17.42 -36.63 16.70
CA GLN A 600 -17.14 -38.06 16.85
C GLN A 600 -16.17 -38.59 15.79
N LYS A 601 -15.83 -37.79 14.78
CA LYS A 601 -14.92 -38.18 13.69
C LYS A 601 -13.54 -37.54 13.86
N LYS A 602 -12.54 -38.22 13.33
CA LYS A 602 -11.19 -37.69 13.22
C LYS A 602 -10.99 -37.01 11.88
N TYR A 603 -10.35 -35.85 11.90
CA TYR A 603 -10.05 -35.05 10.71
C TYR A 603 -8.55 -34.81 10.59
N PRO A 604 -7.99 -34.74 9.37
CA PRO A 604 -6.65 -34.23 9.18
C PRO A 604 -6.61 -32.74 9.50
N ILE A 605 -5.51 -32.27 10.09
CA ILE A 605 -5.27 -30.86 10.39
C ILE A 605 -4.27 -30.33 9.37
N VAL A 606 -4.58 -29.18 8.76
CA VAL A 606 -3.66 -28.40 7.93
C VAL A 606 -3.27 -27.15 8.71
N ALA A 607 -2.01 -27.06 9.14
CA ALA A 607 -1.49 -25.87 9.78
C ALA A 607 -0.96 -24.89 8.73
N TYR A 608 -1.43 -23.64 8.78
CA TYR A 608 -0.94 -22.54 7.98
C TYR A 608 -0.24 -21.53 8.91
N VAL A 609 1.08 -21.41 8.75
CA VAL A 609 1.91 -20.58 9.64
C VAL A 609 2.93 -19.77 8.85
N TYR A 610 3.22 -18.58 9.34
CA TYR A 610 4.35 -17.76 8.91
C TYR A 610 5.31 -17.58 10.09
N PRO A 611 6.37 -18.40 10.18
CA PRO A 611 7.22 -18.43 11.37
C PRO A 611 8.30 -17.32 11.40
N GLY A 612 8.16 -16.29 10.60
CA GLY A 612 9.08 -15.15 10.55
C GLY A 612 8.69 -14.05 11.54
N PRO A 613 9.66 -13.38 12.18
CA PRO A 613 9.38 -12.33 13.17
C PRO A 613 8.71 -11.08 12.59
N GLN A 614 8.76 -10.88 11.28
CA GLN A 614 8.17 -9.73 10.59
C GLN A 614 6.91 -10.08 9.80
N THR A 615 6.42 -11.31 9.89
CA THR A 615 5.29 -11.79 9.10
C THR A 615 4.29 -12.45 10.02
N GLU A 616 3.09 -11.93 10.03
CA GLU A 616 1.96 -12.49 10.78
C GLU A 616 0.97 -13.12 9.81
N ALA A 617 0.50 -14.31 10.11
CA ALA A 617 -0.67 -14.90 9.47
C ALA A 617 -1.89 -14.45 10.28
N VAL A 618 -2.62 -13.47 9.76
CA VAL A 618 -3.84 -12.93 10.40
C VAL A 618 -5.06 -13.50 9.73
#